data_d0d2d0e3f257fd10c4715020838352f6
#
_entry.id   d0d2d0e3f257fd10c4715020838352f6
#
_cell.length_a   1.000
_cell.length_b   1.000
_cell.length_c   1.000
_cell.angle_alpha   90.00
_cell.angle_beta   90.00
_cell.angle_gamma   90.00
#
_symmetry.space_group_name_H-M   'P 1'
#
loop_
_entity.id
_entity.type
_entity.pdbx_description
1 polymer ?
#
loop_
_entity_poly.entity_id
_entity_poly.type
_entity_poly.pdbx_seq_one_letter_code
_entity_poly.pdbx_strand_id
1 'polypeptide(L)'
;MKKYDAIIIGSGIGGLCCGSLLALTGKKVLIFEAHSQPGGVAHSFNMKGYKFESGPSLWSGIGKWPTTNPLGQILKLLDEKVELIKYQGWHVLSLIHI
;
A
#
# COMPACT_ATOMS: atom_id res chain seq x y z
N MET A 1 15.51 13.59 -24.76
CA MET A 1 15.51 13.03 -23.37
C MET A 1 14.13 13.16 -22.77
N LYS A 2 13.66 12.10 -22.12
CA LYS A 2 12.46 12.20 -21.29
C LYS A 2 12.79 13.03 -20.05
N LYS A 3 12.04 14.11 -19.84
CA LYS A 3 12.16 14.93 -18.62
C LYS A 3 11.08 14.51 -17.63
N TYR A 4 11.46 14.36 -16.37
CA TYR A 4 10.57 14.11 -15.26
C TYR A 4 10.54 15.33 -14.33
N ASP A 5 9.39 15.60 -13.77
CA ASP A 5 9.22 16.68 -12.79
C ASP A 5 9.67 16.26 -11.39
N ALA A 6 9.58 14.96 -11.10
CA ALA A 6 10.01 14.38 -9.82
C ALA A 6 10.60 12.99 -10.03
N ILE A 7 11.61 12.68 -9.22
CA ILE A 7 12.20 11.36 -9.11
C ILE A 7 12.06 10.91 -7.65
N ILE A 8 11.52 9.71 -7.46
CA ILE A 8 11.30 9.11 -6.14
C ILE A 8 12.17 7.87 -6.03
N ILE A 9 12.84 7.73 -4.92
CA ILE A 9 13.66 6.56 -4.61
C ILE A 9 12.91 5.67 -3.63
N GLY A 10 12.56 4.48 -4.09
CA GLY A 10 11.79 3.50 -3.34
C GLY A 10 10.29 3.56 -3.64
N SER A 11 9.70 2.39 -3.89
CA SER A 11 8.28 2.20 -4.15
C SER A 11 7.54 1.53 -2.98
N GLY A 12 7.95 1.85 -1.76
CA GLY A 12 7.13 1.57 -0.58
C GLY A 12 5.86 2.44 -0.57
N ILE A 13 4.98 2.25 0.42
CA ILE A 13 3.70 2.99 0.51
C ILE A 13 3.93 4.50 0.43
N GLY A 14 4.93 5.04 1.14
CA GLY A 14 5.24 6.47 1.11
C GLY A 14 5.63 6.97 -0.28
N GLY A 15 6.52 6.26 -0.97
CA GLY A 15 6.95 6.60 -2.34
C GLY A 15 5.81 6.49 -3.34
N LEU A 16 5.00 5.44 -3.26
CA LEU A 16 3.84 5.26 -4.12
C LEU A 16 2.77 6.33 -3.88
N CYS A 17 2.46 6.66 -2.63
CA CYS A 17 1.51 7.72 -2.30
C CYS A 17 1.99 9.08 -2.80
N CYS A 18 3.25 9.43 -2.55
CA CYS A 18 3.83 10.68 -3.02
C CYS A 18 3.79 10.77 -4.55
N GLY A 19 4.25 9.71 -5.22
CA GLY A 19 4.27 9.66 -6.67
C GLY A 19 2.89 9.76 -7.31
N SER A 20 1.91 9.07 -6.74
CA SER A 20 0.53 9.08 -7.21
C SER A 20 -0.12 10.45 -7.04
N LEU A 21 0.09 11.10 -5.90
CA LEU A 21 -0.43 12.45 -5.66
C LEU A 21 0.20 13.49 -6.60
N LEU A 22 1.50 13.41 -6.83
CA LEU A 22 2.18 14.27 -7.82
C LEU A 22 1.64 14.03 -9.22
N ALA A 23 1.48 12.77 -9.62
CA ALA A 23 0.93 12.41 -10.92
C ALA A 23 -0.51 12.91 -11.09
N LEU A 24 -1.32 12.87 -10.03
CA LEU A 24 -2.69 13.40 -10.04
C LEU A 24 -2.71 14.90 -10.35
N THR A 25 -1.67 15.65 -10.01
CA THR A 25 -1.51 17.06 -10.34
C THR A 25 -0.89 17.30 -11.75
N GLY A 26 -0.76 16.25 -12.55
CA GLY A 26 -0.20 16.34 -13.91
C GLY A 26 1.32 16.30 -13.99
N LYS A 27 2.01 16.02 -12.87
CA LYS A 27 3.47 15.89 -12.86
C LYS A 27 3.92 14.56 -13.46
N LYS A 28 5.02 14.61 -14.21
CA LYS A 28 5.70 13.39 -14.69
C LYS A 28 6.62 12.86 -13.59
N VAL A 29 6.30 11.70 -13.06
CA VAL A 29 7.02 11.09 -11.94
C VAL A 29 7.74 9.84 -12.40
N LEU A 30 8.96 9.65 -11.92
CA LEU A 30 9.75 8.44 -12.08
C LEU A 30 10.04 7.87 -10.70
N ILE A 31 9.75 6.58 -10.50
CA ILE A 31 10.06 5.89 -9.25
C ILE A 31 11.12 4.83 -9.53
N PHE A 32 12.22 4.86 -8.78
CA PHE A 32 13.23 3.81 -8.77
C PHE A 32 12.99 2.86 -7.62
N GLU A 33 12.99 1.56 -7.90
CA GLU A 33 12.83 0.50 -6.91
C GLU A 33 13.99 -0.49 -7.02
N ALA A 34 14.61 -0.81 -5.90
CA ALA A 34 15.71 -1.77 -5.82
C ALA A 34 15.23 -3.23 -5.84
N HIS A 35 14.01 -3.48 -5.35
CA HIS A 35 13.41 -4.81 -5.34
C HIS A 35 12.76 -5.15 -6.68
N SER A 36 12.56 -6.43 -6.95
CA SER A 36 11.87 -6.91 -8.17
C SER A 36 10.38 -6.59 -8.21
N GLN A 37 9.80 -6.20 -7.08
CA GLN A 37 8.38 -5.85 -6.94
C GLN A 37 8.22 -4.54 -6.18
N PRO A 38 7.27 -3.68 -6.58
CA PRO A 38 6.91 -2.50 -5.80
C PRO A 38 6.13 -2.87 -4.55
N GLY A 39 6.02 -1.93 -3.62
CA GLY A 39 5.20 -2.06 -2.42
C GLY A 39 5.98 -2.04 -1.11
N GLY A 40 7.30 -2.17 -1.14
CA GLY A 40 8.12 -2.23 0.06
C GLY A 40 7.71 -3.41 0.93
N VAL A 41 7.48 -3.21 2.23
CA VAL A 41 7.03 -4.28 3.15
C VAL A 41 5.59 -4.74 2.89
N ALA A 42 4.83 -4.00 2.09
CA ALA A 42 3.43 -4.30 1.78
C ALA A 42 3.28 -5.10 0.47
N HIS A 43 4.31 -5.81 0.03
CA HIS A 43 4.21 -6.67 -1.15
C HIS A 43 3.76 -8.09 -0.79
N SER A 44 3.17 -8.78 -1.76
CA SER A 44 2.88 -10.21 -1.67
C SER A 44 3.80 -11.01 -2.59
N PHE A 45 4.00 -12.27 -2.28
CA PHE A 45 4.79 -13.18 -3.09
C PHE A 45 4.14 -14.56 -3.22
N ASN A 46 4.49 -15.28 -4.29
CA ASN A 46 3.99 -16.63 -4.52
C ASN A 46 5.11 -17.65 -4.23
N MET A 47 4.77 -18.71 -3.52
CA MET A 47 5.66 -19.82 -3.27
C MET A 47 4.88 -21.13 -3.35
N LYS A 48 5.32 -22.08 -4.19
CA LYS A 48 4.69 -23.39 -4.40
C LYS A 48 3.18 -23.32 -4.66
N GLY A 49 2.74 -22.32 -5.43
CA GLY A 49 1.33 -22.13 -5.78
C GLY A 49 0.48 -21.41 -4.73
N TYR A 50 1.06 -21.03 -3.60
CA TYR A 50 0.38 -20.28 -2.55
C TYR A 50 0.83 -18.82 -2.54
N LYS A 51 -0.09 -17.93 -2.22
CA LYS A 51 0.16 -16.49 -2.09
C LYS A 51 0.36 -16.13 -0.63
N PHE A 52 1.44 -15.42 -0.34
CA PHE A 52 1.82 -14.96 0.99
C PHE A 52 1.96 -13.44 1.01
N GLU A 53 1.70 -12.86 2.18
CA GLU A 53 1.98 -11.47 2.45
C GLU A 53 3.34 -11.33 3.13
N SER A 54 4.15 -10.38 2.67
CA SER A 54 5.48 -10.13 3.23
C SER A 54 5.43 -9.33 4.54
N GLY A 55 4.39 -8.58 4.76
CA GLY A 55 4.25 -7.66 5.90
C GLY A 55 2.80 -7.45 6.28
N PRO A 56 2.32 -6.20 6.27
CA PRO A 56 0.98 -5.87 6.74
C PRO A 56 -0.09 -6.53 5.88
N SER A 57 -0.94 -7.31 6.53
CA SER A 57 -2.10 -7.98 5.92
C SER A 57 -3.44 -7.47 6.45
N LEU A 58 -3.42 -6.66 7.52
CA LEU A 58 -4.61 -6.08 8.14
C LEU A 58 -4.55 -4.56 8.06
N TRP A 59 -5.60 -3.97 7.52
CA TRP A 59 -5.68 -2.55 7.22
C TRP A 59 -6.87 -1.92 7.94
N SER A 60 -6.61 -1.25 9.05
CA SER A 60 -7.66 -0.62 9.84
C SER A 60 -8.14 0.68 9.20
N GLY A 61 -9.45 0.88 9.16
CA GLY A 61 -10.06 2.16 8.75
C GLY A 61 -10.13 2.41 7.24
N ILE A 62 -9.73 1.48 6.39
CA ILE A 62 -9.80 1.66 4.93
C ILE A 62 -11.20 1.37 4.39
N GLY A 63 -11.92 0.43 4.96
CA GLY A 63 -13.19 -0.06 4.44
C GLY A 63 -14.42 0.81 4.73
N LYS A 64 -14.27 1.91 5.45
CA LYS A 64 -15.37 2.79 5.82
C LYS A 64 -15.05 4.24 5.49
N TRP A 65 -15.98 4.92 4.85
CA TRP A 65 -15.88 6.34 4.56
C TRP A 65 -16.95 7.14 5.35
N PRO A 66 -16.63 8.30 5.91
CA PRO A 66 -15.31 8.95 5.96
C PRO A 66 -14.31 8.21 6.85
N THR A 67 -13.03 8.31 6.52
CA THR A 67 -11.96 7.65 7.27
C THR A 67 -10.88 8.63 7.71
N THR A 68 -10.29 8.38 8.88
CA THR A 68 -9.10 9.07 9.37
C THR A 68 -7.80 8.38 8.94
N ASN A 69 -7.90 7.20 8.30
CA ASN A 69 -6.73 6.50 7.78
C ASN A 69 -6.17 7.25 6.57
N PRO A 70 -4.89 7.71 6.61
CA PRO A 70 -4.30 8.48 5.51
C PRO A 70 -4.29 7.73 4.18
N LEU A 71 -4.02 6.42 4.18
CA LEU A 71 -4.06 5.62 2.96
C LEU A 71 -5.46 5.54 2.37
N GLY A 72 -6.48 5.40 3.22
CA GLY A 72 -7.87 5.43 2.78
C GLY A 72 -8.25 6.76 2.12
N GLN A 73 -7.76 7.86 2.67
CA GLN A 73 -7.96 9.20 2.09
C GLN A 73 -7.28 9.33 0.72
N ILE A 74 -6.06 8.84 0.59
CA ILE A 74 -5.31 8.86 -0.69
C ILE A 74 -5.99 8.00 -1.74
N LEU A 75 -6.41 6.79 -1.41
CA LEU A 75 -7.15 5.91 -2.31
C LEU A 75 -8.43 6.59 -2.83
N LYS A 76 -9.12 7.31 -1.96
CA LYS A 76 -10.30 8.08 -2.34
C LYS A 76 -9.98 9.22 -3.30
N LEU A 77 -8.90 9.97 -3.05
CA LEU A 77 -8.45 11.03 -3.95
C LEU A 77 -8.06 10.52 -5.33
N LEU A 78 -7.48 9.32 -5.39
CA LEU A 78 -7.08 8.66 -6.64
C LEU A 78 -8.23 7.94 -7.35
N ASP A 79 -9.41 7.91 -6.75
CA ASP A 79 -10.58 7.11 -7.20
C ASP A 79 -10.27 5.62 -7.35
N GLU A 80 -9.36 5.11 -6.52
CA GLU A 80 -8.98 3.70 -6.50
C GLU A 80 -9.92 2.89 -5.61
N LYS A 81 -10.46 1.82 -6.19
CA LYS A 81 -11.32 0.87 -5.47
C LYS A 81 -10.51 -0.36 -5.08
N VAL A 82 -10.49 -0.65 -3.80
CA VAL A 82 -9.81 -1.82 -3.25
C VAL A 82 -10.85 -2.82 -2.78
N GLU A 83 -10.68 -4.07 -3.20
CA GLU A 83 -11.49 -5.17 -2.68
C GLU A 83 -11.04 -5.48 -1.25
N LEU A 84 -11.98 -5.47 -0.31
CA LEU A 84 -11.72 -5.63 1.12
C LEU A 84 -12.53 -6.78 1.70
N ILE A 85 -11.87 -7.60 2.50
CA ILE A 85 -12.51 -8.64 3.30
C ILE A 85 -12.56 -8.15 4.75
N LYS A 86 -13.76 -8.05 5.32
CA LYS A 86 -13.93 -7.70 6.73
C LYS A 86 -13.58 -8.87 7.63
N TYR A 87 -12.84 -8.60 8.66
CA TYR A 87 -12.61 -9.55 9.76
C TYR A 87 -13.41 -9.13 11.00
N GLN A 88 -13.74 -10.11 11.86
CA GLN A 88 -14.65 -9.88 13.00
C GLN A 88 -13.93 -9.69 14.34
N GLY A 89 -12.68 -9.27 14.33
CA GLY A 89 -11.94 -9.00 15.54
C GLY A 89 -10.55 -9.59 15.57
N TRP A 90 -9.87 -9.33 16.65
CA TRP A 90 -8.50 -9.76 16.89
C TRP A 90 -8.48 -10.92 17.87
N HIS A 91 -7.70 -11.94 17.56
CA HIS A 91 -7.41 -13.01 18.47
C HIS A 91 -5.93 -12.92 18.87
N VAL A 92 -5.69 -12.80 20.17
CA VAL A 92 -4.33 -12.82 20.71
C VAL A 92 -4.12 -14.17 21.37
N LEU A 93 -3.19 -14.93 20.83
CA LEU A 93 -2.74 -16.18 21.45
C LEU A 93 -1.57 -15.86 22.39
N SER A 94 -1.77 -16.11 23.68
CA SER A 94 -0.75 -15.90 24.71
C SER A 94 -0.38 -17.20 25.39
N LEU A 95 0.91 -17.47 25.49
CA LEU A 95 1.42 -18.63 26.24
C LEU A 95 1.17 -18.55 27.76
N ILE A 96 0.91 -17.36 28.27
CA ILE A 96 0.60 -17.13 29.68
C ILE A 96 -0.82 -17.56 30.04
N HIS A 97 -1.72 -17.61 29.06
CA HIS A 97 -3.15 -17.91 29.27
C HIS A 97 -3.57 -19.28 28.71
N ILE A 98 -2.60 -20.09 28.33
CA ILE A 98 -2.84 -21.47 27.85
C ILE A 98 -2.80 -22.45 29.00
#